data_315c563a7ac4f528fadd8c74a55ac6db
#
_entry.id   315c563a7ac4f528fadd8c74a55ac6db
#
_cell.length_a   1.000
_cell.length_b   1.000
_cell.length_c   1.000
_cell.angle_alpha   90.00
_cell.angle_beta   90.00
_cell.angle_gamma   90.00
#
_symmetry.space_group_name_H-M   'P 1'
#
loop_
_entity.id
_entity.type
_entity.pdbx_description
1 polymer ?
#
loop_
_entity_poly.entity_id
_entity_poly.type
_entity_poly.pdbx_seq_one_letter_code
_entity_poly.pdbx_strand_id
1 'polypeptide(L)'
;SDYWPALSRQAQKLNIAYFQAADQQALAKLLETYGASHNILIDSHADQLNDDESLFSLVSQNALIPHVCFAADNSLLILENLRQRAPWLVSSIVLTRLDLAPDFESLISALEVVGAQVDCVTGCAPSEWKQEQSDY
;
A
#
# COMPACT_ATOMS: atom_id res chain seq x y z
N SER A 1 -11.99 11.81 13.82
CA SER A 1 -12.15 10.52 13.12
C SER A 1 -12.16 10.82 11.63
N ASP A 2 -11.11 10.40 10.96
CA ASP A 2 -10.96 10.66 9.53
C ASP A 2 -11.87 9.70 8.77
N TYR A 3 -13.07 10.17 8.51
CA TYR A 3 -14.03 9.50 7.67
C TYR A 3 -13.60 9.64 6.20
N TRP A 4 -13.48 8.53 5.50
CA TRP A 4 -13.15 8.47 4.06
C TRP A 4 -14.41 8.31 3.19
N PRO A 5 -15.12 9.41 2.90
CA PRO A 5 -16.37 9.33 2.14
C PRO A 5 -16.15 8.86 0.70
N ALA A 6 -14.94 9.02 0.17
CA ALA A 6 -14.60 8.54 -1.16
C ALA A 6 -14.53 7.02 -1.24
N LEU A 7 -13.87 6.37 -0.28
CA LEU A 7 -13.74 4.91 -0.24
C LEU A 7 -15.08 4.23 0.02
N SER A 8 -15.88 4.77 0.94
CA SER A 8 -17.24 4.30 1.21
C SER A 8 -18.13 4.37 -0.03
N ARG A 9 -18.06 5.47 -0.79
CA ARG A 9 -18.81 5.62 -2.05
C ARG A 9 -18.36 4.64 -3.13
N GLN A 10 -17.05 4.38 -3.24
CA GLN A 10 -16.53 3.38 -4.18
C GLN A 10 -16.99 1.97 -3.81
N ALA A 11 -16.92 1.60 -2.54
CA ALA A 11 -17.42 0.32 -2.06
C ALA A 11 -18.91 0.14 -2.39
N GLN A 12 -19.72 1.17 -2.17
CA GLN A 12 -21.14 1.17 -2.51
C GLN A 12 -21.39 0.97 -4.00
N LYS A 13 -20.64 1.66 -4.87
CA LYS A 13 -20.75 1.50 -6.35
C LYS A 13 -20.40 0.09 -6.80
N LEU A 14 -19.45 -0.55 -6.14
CA LEU A 14 -19.00 -1.91 -6.45
C LEU A 14 -19.81 -2.99 -5.72
N ASN A 15 -20.81 -2.60 -4.94
CA ASN A 15 -21.58 -3.49 -4.08
C ASN A 15 -20.71 -4.34 -3.14
N ILE A 16 -19.70 -3.71 -2.56
CA ILE A 16 -18.76 -4.31 -1.61
C ILE A 16 -19.10 -3.80 -0.20
N ALA A 17 -19.12 -4.70 0.78
CA ALA A 17 -19.31 -4.31 2.18
C ALA A 17 -18.16 -3.40 2.64
N TYR A 18 -18.49 -2.34 3.34
CA TYR A 18 -17.53 -1.37 3.89
C TYR A 18 -17.68 -1.27 5.40
N PHE A 19 -16.55 -1.34 6.09
CA PHE A 19 -16.47 -1.19 7.54
C PHE A 19 -15.38 -0.18 7.89
N GLN A 20 -15.60 0.54 8.98
CA GLN A 20 -14.60 1.43 9.53
C GLN A 20 -14.17 0.90 10.89
N ALA A 21 -12.87 0.64 11.05
CA ALA A 21 -12.28 0.28 12.32
C ALA A 21 -11.71 1.54 12.99
N ALA A 22 -12.15 1.84 14.20
CA ALA A 22 -11.69 3.00 14.94
C ALA A 22 -10.29 2.80 15.55
N ASP A 23 -9.91 1.54 15.79
CA ASP A 23 -8.65 1.14 16.39
C ASP A 23 -8.26 -0.29 15.95
N GLN A 24 -7.09 -0.74 16.38
CA GLN A 24 -6.59 -2.08 16.08
C GLN A 24 -7.48 -3.18 16.67
N GLN A 25 -8.10 -2.96 17.82
CA GLN A 25 -8.97 -3.94 18.45
C GLN A 25 -10.26 -4.14 17.64
N ALA A 26 -10.84 -3.06 17.13
CA ALA A 26 -11.98 -3.13 16.21
C ALA A 26 -11.63 -3.83 14.92
N LEU A 27 -10.44 -3.55 14.35
CA LEU A 27 -9.95 -4.24 13.17
C LEU A 27 -9.75 -5.74 13.41
N ALA A 28 -9.14 -6.12 14.53
CA ALA A 28 -8.95 -7.53 14.88
C ALA A 28 -10.28 -8.30 14.95
N LYS A 29 -11.33 -7.69 15.53
CA LYS A 29 -12.68 -8.29 15.55
C LYS A 29 -13.29 -8.48 14.16
N LEU A 30 -13.09 -7.51 13.27
CA LEU A 30 -13.54 -7.64 11.87
C LEU A 30 -12.81 -8.78 11.15
N LEU A 31 -11.50 -8.90 11.35
CA LEU A 31 -10.70 -9.98 10.77
C LEU A 31 -11.11 -11.34 11.33
N GLU A 32 -11.38 -11.46 12.62
CA GLU A 32 -11.90 -12.67 13.23
C GLU A 32 -13.26 -13.07 12.66
N THR A 33 -14.14 -12.09 12.46
CA THR A 33 -15.51 -12.33 11.98
C THR A 33 -15.56 -12.73 10.50
N TYR A 34 -14.78 -12.08 9.65
CA TYR A 34 -14.89 -12.17 8.21
C TYR A 34 -13.69 -12.82 7.51
N GLY A 35 -12.54 -12.93 8.17
CA GLY A 35 -11.28 -13.36 7.56
C GLY A 35 -11.32 -14.78 6.96
N ALA A 36 -12.09 -15.69 7.54
CA ALA A 36 -12.22 -17.05 7.03
C ALA A 36 -13.13 -17.19 5.80
N SER A 37 -14.01 -16.22 5.55
CA SER A 37 -15.08 -16.30 4.54
C SER A 37 -15.02 -15.25 3.45
N HIS A 38 -14.18 -14.22 3.61
CA HIS A 38 -14.10 -13.06 2.71
C HIS A 38 -12.66 -12.73 2.38
N ASN A 39 -12.44 -12.20 1.17
CA ASN A 39 -11.24 -11.46 0.85
C ASN A 39 -11.38 -10.05 1.43
N ILE A 40 -10.45 -9.64 2.28
CA ILE A 40 -10.50 -8.36 2.99
C ILE A 40 -9.40 -7.47 2.46
N LEU A 41 -9.77 -6.27 2.02
CA LEU A 41 -8.85 -5.20 1.68
C LEU A 41 -8.88 -4.16 2.80
N ILE A 42 -7.71 -3.86 3.36
CA ILE A 42 -7.56 -2.91 4.46
C ILE A 42 -6.82 -1.69 3.95
N ASP A 43 -7.44 -0.52 4.07
CA ASP A 43 -6.78 0.75 3.80
C ASP A 43 -6.41 1.42 5.14
N SER A 44 -5.16 1.85 5.26
CA SER A 44 -4.64 2.50 6.46
C SER A 44 -3.81 3.73 6.11
N HIS A 45 -3.85 4.72 6.97
CA HIS A 45 -3.05 5.92 6.85
C HIS A 45 -1.61 5.68 7.30
N ALA A 46 -0.65 6.29 6.61
CA ALA A 46 0.77 6.23 6.98
C ALA A 46 1.05 6.76 8.40
N ASP A 47 0.28 7.73 8.87
CA ASP A 47 0.41 8.29 10.22
C ASP A 47 0.03 7.30 11.33
N GLN A 48 -0.73 6.26 11.00
CA GLN A 48 -1.10 5.18 11.94
C GLN A 48 0.02 4.14 12.10
N LEU A 49 1.08 4.23 11.29
CA LEU A 49 2.25 3.35 11.35
C LEU A 49 3.27 3.74 12.43
N ASN A 50 2.91 4.62 13.36
CA ASN A 50 3.83 5.10 14.41
C ASN A 50 4.20 4.03 15.43
N ASP A 51 3.43 2.95 15.53
CA ASP A 51 3.73 1.78 16.36
C ASP A 51 4.05 0.57 15.47
N ASP A 52 5.31 0.48 15.06
CA ASP A 52 5.79 -0.57 14.15
C ASP A 52 5.63 -1.98 14.76
N GLU A 53 5.72 -2.14 16.09
CA GLU A 53 5.56 -3.44 16.76
C GLU A 53 4.11 -3.92 16.75
N SER A 54 3.18 -3.05 17.07
CA SER A 54 1.73 -3.38 17.03
C SER A 54 1.28 -3.72 15.63
N LEU A 55 1.75 -2.97 14.62
CA LEU A 55 1.42 -3.22 13.23
C LEU A 55 2.01 -4.56 12.75
N PHE A 56 3.28 -4.83 13.07
CA PHE A 56 3.92 -6.09 12.75
C PHE A 56 3.18 -7.28 13.36
N SER A 57 2.78 -7.15 14.63
CA SER A 57 2.01 -8.17 15.34
C SER A 57 0.66 -8.43 14.67
N LEU A 58 -0.07 -7.37 14.31
CA LEU A 58 -1.36 -7.47 13.61
C LEU A 58 -1.21 -8.18 12.26
N VAL A 59 -0.23 -7.77 11.47
CA VAL A 59 0.05 -8.35 10.14
C VAL A 59 0.41 -9.82 10.25
N SER A 60 1.33 -10.17 11.16
CA SER A 60 1.82 -11.54 11.33
C SER A 60 0.75 -12.47 11.87
N GLN A 61 -0.04 -12.04 12.87
CA GLN A 61 -1.08 -12.86 13.50
C GLN A 61 -2.25 -13.15 12.57
N ASN A 62 -2.53 -12.26 11.63
CA ASN A 62 -3.67 -12.37 10.71
C ASN A 62 -3.27 -12.76 9.29
N ALA A 63 -2.00 -13.10 9.05
CA ALA A 63 -1.46 -13.44 7.73
C ALA A 63 -1.80 -12.38 6.66
N LEU A 64 -1.74 -11.09 7.03
CA LEU A 64 -1.99 -9.99 6.11
C LEU A 64 -0.79 -9.80 5.17
N ILE A 65 -1.06 -9.38 3.96
CA ILE A 65 -0.03 -9.03 2.97
C ILE A 65 0.00 -7.51 2.85
N PRO A 66 0.99 -6.82 3.42
CA PRO A 66 1.10 -5.37 3.35
C PRO A 66 1.60 -4.92 1.98
N HIS A 67 1.00 -3.86 1.46
CA HIS A 67 1.46 -3.14 0.27
C HIS A 67 1.64 -1.67 0.63
N VAL A 68 2.80 -1.12 0.35
CA VAL A 68 3.07 0.31 0.54
C VAL A 68 2.72 1.06 -0.74
N CYS A 69 1.72 1.94 -0.68
CA CYS A 69 1.43 2.87 -1.77
C CYS A 69 2.40 4.05 -1.70
N PHE A 70 3.26 4.17 -2.69
CA PHE A 70 4.27 5.23 -2.78
C PHE A 70 4.08 6.05 -4.05
N ALA A 71 3.97 7.38 -3.90
CA ALA A 71 3.84 8.27 -5.04
C ALA A 71 5.23 8.52 -5.68
N ALA A 72 5.33 8.34 -6.98
CA ALA A 72 6.58 8.45 -7.73
C ALA A 72 7.23 9.85 -7.69
N ASP A 73 6.44 10.89 -7.40
CA ASP A 73 6.89 12.27 -7.22
C ASP A 73 7.27 12.62 -5.77
N ASN A 74 7.17 11.65 -4.84
CA ASN A 74 7.61 11.80 -3.46
C ASN A 74 9.13 11.61 -3.30
N SER A 75 9.65 12.11 -2.17
CA SER A 75 11.04 11.91 -1.81
C SER A 75 11.34 10.45 -1.47
N LEU A 76 12.34 9.88 -2.12
CA LEU A 76 12.84 8.52 -1.86
C LEU A 76 13.37 8.33 -0.42
N LEU A 77 13.72 9.41 0.26
CA LEU A 77 14.10 9.40 1.67
C LEU A 77 13.00 8.80 2.56
N ILE A 78 11.74 8.97 2.17
CA ILE A 78 10.60 8.37 2.88
C ILE A 78 10.68 6.84 2.85
N LEU A 79 10.96 6.25 1.69
CA LEU A 79 11.12 4.80 1.55
C LEU A 79 12.36 4.28 2.29
N GLU A 80 13.45 5.02 2.25
CA GLU A 80 14.67 4.65 2.96
C GLU A 80 14.46 4.67 4.47
N ASN A 81 13.79 5.68 5.00
CA ASN A 81 13.41 5.73 6.42
C ASN A 81 12.46 4.57 6.79
N LEU A 82 11.48 4.27 5.94
CA LEU A 82 10.58 3.15 6.14
C LEU A 82 11.34 1.81 6.16
N ARG A 83 12.28 1.62 5.23
CA ARG A 83 13.14 0.43 5.19
C ARG A 83 13.95 0.24 6.47
N GLN A 84 14.47 1.32 7.03
CA GLN A 84 15.24 1.26 8.28
C GLN A 84 14.37 0.89 9.49
N ARG A 85 13.14 1.39 9.54
CA ARG A 85 12.21 1.16 10.65
C ARG A 85 11.45 -0.17 10.52
N ALA A 86 10.98 -0.48 9.33
CA ALA A 86 10.11 -1.62 9.05
C ALA A 86 10.45 -2.23 7.67
N PRO A 87 11.61 -2.93 7.53
CA PRO A 87 12.06 -3.44 6.23
C PRO A 87 11.08 -4.40 5.56
N TRP A 88 10.22 -5.07 6.33
CA TRP A 88 9.18 -5.96 5.84
C TRP A 88 8.07 -5.25 5.05
N LEU A 89 7.88 -3.93 5.25
CA LEU A 89 6.90 -3.14 4.51
C LEU A 89 7.34 -2.82 3.07
N VAL A 90 8.64 -2.66 2.83
CA VAL A 90 9.14 -2.27 1.48
C VAL A 90 9.27 -3.46 0.53
N SER A 91 8.95 -4.67 0.97
CA SER A 91 8.98 -5.87 0.11
C SER A 91 7.87 -5.88 -0.94
N SER A 92 6.86 -5.05 -0.83
CA SER A 92 5.77 -4.94 -1.80
C SER A 92 5.31 -3.48 -1.91
N ILE A 93 5.58 -2.87 -3.05
CA ILE A 93 5.26 -1.45 -3.32
C ILE A 93 4.28 -1.35 -4.47
N VAL A 94 3.24 -0.56 -4.26
CA VAL A 94 2.36 -0.03 -5.31
C VAL A 94 2.84 1.36 -5.66
N LEU A 95 3.48 1.51 -6.81
CA LEU A 95 3.98 2.80 -7.28
C LEU A 95 2.84 3.58 -7.95
N THR A 96 2.55 4.74 -7.42
CA THR A 96 1.45 5.58 -7.92
C THR A 96 1.98 6.87 -8.55
N ARG A 97 1.16 7.58 -9.34
CA ARG A 97 1.48 8.88 -9.94
C ARG A 97 2.76 8.87 -10.79
N LEU A 98 2.96 7.80 -11.54
CA LEU A 98 4.17 7.63 -12.35
C LEU A 98 4.27 8.73 -13.44
N ASP A 99 3.14 9.24 -13.93
CA ASP A 99 3.04 10.38 -14.84
C ASP A 99 3.68 11.68 -14.30
N LEU A 100 3.86 11.77 -12.98
CA LEU A 100 4.48 12.91 -12.30
C LEU A 100 5.92 12.67 -11.87
N ALA A 101 6.48 11.49 -12.16
CA ALA A 101 7.88 11.20 -11.84
C ALA A 101 8.82 12.08 -12.68
N PRO A 102 9.70 12.87 -12.05
CA PRO A 102 10.58 13.79 -12.78
C PRO A 102 11.68 13.05 -13.56
N ASP A 103 12.10 11.89 -13.08
CA ASP A 103 13.12 11.03 -13.69
C ASP A 103 12.87 9.58 -13.31
N PHE A 104 12.34 8.82 -14.26
CA PHE A 104 11.97 7.42 -14.07
C PHE A 104 13.18 6.50 -13.83
N GLU A 105 14.28 6.71 -14.57
CA GLU A 105 15.48 5.88 -14.43
C GLU A 105 16.13 6.03 -13.05
N SER A 106 16.22 7.26 -12.56
CA SER A 106 16.71 7.53 -11.20
C SER A 106 15.79 6.93 -10.13
N LEU A 107 14.47 6.97 -10.35
CA LEU A 107 13.49 6.36 -9.44
C LEU A 107 13.71 4.84 -9.36
N ILE A 108 13.80 4.15 -10.48
CA ILE A 108 14.01 2.69 -10.52
C ILE A 108 15.34 2.32 -9.86
N SER A 109 16.43 3.01 -10.20
CA SER A 109 17.74 2.77 -9.59
C SER A 109 17.70 2.94 -8.07
N ALA A 110 16.99 3.94 -7.57
CA ALA A 110 16.87 4.17 -6.14
C ALA A 110 16.00 3.12 -5.45
N LEU A 111 14.93 2.66 -6.09
CA LEU A 111 14.10 1.56 -5.59
C LEU A 111 14.90 0.26 -5.47
N GLU A 112 15.75 -0.04 -6.43
CA GLU A 112 16.67 -1.19 -6.40
C GLU A 112 17.66 -1.09 -5.24
N VAL A 113 18.27 0.10 -5.01
CA VAL A 113 19.19 0.32 -3.89
C VAL A 113 18.51 0.13 -2.54
N VAL A 114 17.25 0.54 -2.41
CA VAL A 114 16.44 0.34 -1.20
C VAL A 114 16.02 -1.12 -1.05
N GLY A 115 16.11 -1.93 -2.11
CA GLY A 115 15.65 -3.32 -2.12
C GLY A 115 14.14 -3.43 -2.17
N ALA A 116 13.47 -2.42 -2.71
CA ALA A 116 12.03 -2.39 -2.86
C ALA A 116 11.59 -3.23 -4.05
N GLN A 117 10.55 -4.04 -3.86
CA GLN A 117 9.90 -4.75 -4.95
C GLN A 117 8.64 -4.00 -5.37
N VAL A 118 8.55 -3.62 -6.64
CA VAL A 118 7.38 -2.96 -7.21
C VAL A 118 6.45 -4.02 -7.79
N ASP A 119 5.29 -4.18 -7.18
CA ASP A 119 4.29 -5.18 -7.60
C ASP A 119 3.22 -4.60 -8.52
N CYS A 120 2.98 -3.30 -8.43
CA CYS A 120 1.96 -2.63 -9.22
C CYS A 120 2.36 -1.18 -9.49
N VAL A 121 1.97 -0.66 -10.65
CA VAL A 121 2.20 0.72 -11.08
C VAL A 121 0.89 1.33 -11.53
N THR A 122 0.63 2.59 -11.13
CA THR A 122 -0.52 3.38 -11.57
C THR A 122 -0.10 4.80 -11.98
N GLY A 123 -0.97 5.51 -12.69
CA GLY A 123 -0.69 6.86 -13.18
C GLY A 123 0.06 6.90 -14.50
N CYS A 124 0.17 5.77 -15.22
CA CYS A 124 0.71 5.72 -16.57
C CYS A 124 -0.40 5.83 -17.60
N ALA A 125 -0.09 6.43 -18.76
CA ALA A 125 -0.96 6.29 -19.90
C ALA A 125 -0.98 4.82 -20.38
N PRO A 126 -2.13 4.27 -20.82
CA PRO A 126 -2.22 2.87 -21.26
C PRO A 126 -1.24 2.45 -22.36
N SER A 127 -0.78 3.41 -23.16
CA SER A 127 0.24 3.23 -24.20
C SER A 127 1.65 3.00 -23.66
N GLU A 128 1.98 3.64 -22.55
CA GLU A 128 3.31 3.54 -21.90
C GLU A 128 3.44 2.20 -21.17
N TRP A 129 2.36 1.74 -20.53
CA TRP A 129 2.32 0.45 -19.85
C TRP A 129 2.61 -0.74 -20.77
N LYS A 130 2.19 -0.69 -22.04
CA LYS A 130 2.41 -1.77 -23.01
C LYS A 130 3.84 -1.86 -23.50
N GLN A 131 4.59 -0.76 -23.47
CA GLN A 131 5.96 -0.72 -23.97
C GLN A 131 6.93 -1.36 -22.98
N GLU A 132 6.71 -1.23 -21.68
CA GLU A 132 7.57 -1.81 -20.64
C GLU A 132 7.39 -3.34 -20.46
N GLN A 133 6.21 -3.88 -20.78
CA GLN A 133 5.99 -5.34 -20.72
C GLN A 133 6.58 -6.13 -21.90
N SER A 134 6.97 -5.46 -22.97
CA SER A 134 7.54 -6.12 -24.16
C SER A 134 9.06 -6.31 -24.11
N ASP A 135 9.74 -5.69 -23.15
CA ASP A 135 11.21 -5.75 -23.00
C ASP A 135 11.68 -6.74 -21.93
N TYR A 136 10.77 -7.58 -21.40
CA TYR A 136 11.09 -8.63 -20.43
C TYR A 136 10.84 -10.03 -21.00
#